data_88eac4a815f5fdc6af69047099362068
#
_entry.id   88eac4a815f5fdc6af69047099362068
#
_cell.length_a   1.000
_cell.length_b   1.000
_cell.length_c   1.000
_cell.angle_alpha   90.00
_cell.angle_beta   90.00
_cell.angle_gamma   90.00
#
_symmetry.space_group_name_H-M   'P 1'
#
loop_
_entity.id
_entity.type
_entity.pdbx_description
1 polymer ?
#
loop_
_entity_poly.entity_id
_entity_poly.type
_entity_poly.pdbx_seq_one_letter_code
_entity_poly.pdbx_strand_id
1 'polypeptide(L)'
;SCLSGAGRRYPFCSFKQDREVGNDVLLVDGISKTIDGKKVLNDVSFMIRPHEKVAFVGKDEIARTTLFQILMGELEPDEGSFKWGITTKTAYFPKDNTEYFEGNKDSLIEWLRPFAKEGEQYDSDIRGWLGRMLFSGEEALKEAGVLSGGEKVRCMLCKMMMSGANVMILDEPTNHLDLESITA
;
A
#
# COMPACT_ATOMS: atom_id res chain seq x y z
N SER A 1 21.86 -37.60 12.52
CA SER A 1 21.37 -36.49 13.34
C SER A 1 20.89 -35.37 12.42
N CYS A 2 19.61 -35.34 12.18
CA CYS A 2 18.96 -34.23 11.46
C CYS A 2 18.75 -33.07 12.42
N LEU A 3 19.50 -32.01 12.22
CA LEU A 3 19.18 -30.70 12.81
C LEU A 3 18.01 -30.11 12.03
N SER A 4 16.80 -30.26 12.52
CA SER A 4 15.65 -29.50 12.06
C SER A 4 15.81 -28.07 12.56
N GLY A 5 16.48 -27.22 11.77
CA GLY A 5 16.42 -25.79 11.97
C GLY A 5 14.97 -25.35 11.75
N ALA A 6 14.33 -24.84 12.78
CA ALA A 6 13.08 -24.13 12.62
C ALA A 6 13.35 -22.85 11.84
N GLY A 7 13.31 -22.97 10.51
CA GLY A 7 13.46 -21.81 9.63
C GLY A 7 12.33 -20.83 9.88
N ARG A 8 12.66 -19.58 10.18
CA ARG A 8 11.69 -18.50 10.22
C ARG A 8 10.94 -18.45 8.88
N ARG A 9 9.62 -18.44 8.93
CA ARG A 9 8.79 -18.27 7.74
C ARG A 9 8.58 -16.77 7.52
N TYR A 10 8.91 -16.30 6.33
CA TYR A 10 8.69 -14.93 5.93
C TYR A 10 7.46 -14.85 5.03
N PRO A 11 6.67 -13.75 5.09
CA PRO A 11 5.59 -13.53 4.15
C PRO A 11 6.13 -13.46 2.71
N PHE A 12 5.42 -14.10 1.80
CA PHE A 12 5.77 -14.03 0.38
C PHE A 12 5.09 -12.82 -0.25
N CYS A 13 5.83 -11.71 -0.36
CA CYS A 13 5.40 -10.51 -1.06
C CYS A 13 5.88 -10.54 -2.51
N SER A 14 4.98 -10.80 -3.43
CA SER A 14 5.23 -10.68 -4.86
C SER A 14 4.14 -9.85 -5.50
N PHE A 15 4.52 -8.67 -6.01
CA PHE A 15 3.61 -7.79 -6.71
C PHE A 15 3.66 -8.10 -8.21
N LYS A 16 2.57 -8.70 -8.70
CA LYS A 16 2.40 -8.96 -10.12
C LYS A 16 1.46 -7.92 -10.69
N GLN A 17 1.98 -7.13 -11.61
CA GLN A 17 1.20 -6.11 -12.31
C GLN A 17 0.26 -6.75 -13.35
N ASP A 18 -0.94 -6.20 -13.50
CA ASP A 18 -1.90 -6.66 -14.51
C ASP A 18 -1.47 -6.30 -15.92
N ARG A 19 -0.78 -5.17 -16.06
CA ARG A 19 -0.17 -4.73 -17.31
C ARG A 19 1.08 -3.89 -17.05
N GLU A 20 1.96 -3.86 -18.03
CA GLU A 20 3.16 -3.05 -17.98
C GLU A 20 2.85 -1.56 -18.01
N VAL A 21 3.71 -0.78 -17.36
CA VAL A 21 3.64 0.68 -17.37
C VAL A 21 4.11 1.18 -18.73
N GLY A 22 3.43 2.21 -19.26
CA GLY A 22 3.88 2.91 -20.46
C GLY A 22 5.11 3.80 -20.21
N ASN A 23 5.43 4.66 -21.21
CA ASN A 23 6.65 5.49 -21.18
C ASN A 23 6.67 6.53 -20.06
N ASP A 24 5.50 7.06 -19.66
CA ASP A 24 5.36 8.03 -18.58
C ASP A 24 4.53 7.44 -17.47
N VAL A 25 5.07 7.45 -16.26
CA VAL A 25 4.38 6.96 -15.07
C VAL A 25 3.66 8.09 -14.36
N LEU A 26 4.39 9.14 -14.01
CA LEU A 26 3.86 10.30 -13.30
C LEU A 26 4.62 11.57 -13.69
N LEU A 27 3.89 12.62 -14.00
CA LEU A 27 4.41 13.97 -14.15
C LEU A 27 3.76 14.87 -13.10
N VAL A 28 4.58 15.54 -12.29
CA VAL A 28 4.16 16.52 -11.29
C VAL A 28 4.77 17.86 -11.67
N ASP A 29 3.95 18.90 -11.78
CA ASP A 29 4.36 20.22 -12.22
C ASP A 29 3.83 21.32 -11.29
N GLY A 30 4.74 21.92 -10.53
CA GLY A 30 4.51 23.11 -9.75
C GLY A 30 3.49 22.98 -8.62
N ILE A 31 3.34 21.82 -7.99
CA ILE A 31 2.36 21.61 -6.94
C ILE A 31 2.72 22.42 -5.69
N SER A 32 1.78 23.25 -5.26
CA SER A 32 1.82 23.96 -3.98
C SER A 32 0.53 23.69 -3.20
N LYS A 33 0.66 23.60 -1.88
CA LYS A 33 -0.46 23.42 -0.95
C LYS A 33 -0.20 24.09 0.38
N THR A 34 -1.20 24.82 0.86
CA THR A 34 -1.23 25.43 2.19
C THR A 34 -2.28 24.74 3.04
N ILE A 35 -1.91 24.34 4.24
CA ILE A 35 -2.80 23.73 5.23
C ILE A 35 -2.70 24.52 6.52
N ASP A 36 -3.84 24.97 7.05
CA ASP A 36 -3.94 25.77 8.27
C ASP A 36 -3.00 26.98 8.28
N GLY A 37 -2.91 27.68 7.14
CA GLY A 37 -2.06 28.87 6.97
C GLY A 37 -0.58 28.58 6.76
N LYS A 38 -0.14 27.33 6.82
CA LYS A 38 1.24 26.92 6.57
C LYS A 38 1.37 26.31 5.17
N LYS A 39 2.32 26.83 4.38
CA LYS A 39 2.65 26.27 3.07
C LYS A 39 3.47 24.97 3.25
N VAL A 40 2.82 23.83 3.08
CA VAL A 40 3.42 22.50 3.28
C VAL A 40 4.09 21.97 2.03
N LEU A 41 3.61 22.35 0.84
CA LEU A 41 4.25 22.07 -0.46
C LEU A 41 4.46 23.39 -1.19
N ASN A 42 5.64 23.57 -1.75
CA ASN A 42 6.02 24.79 -2.44
C ASN A 42 6.68 24.48 -3.77
N ASP A 43 5.93 24.64 -4.86
CA ASP A 43 6.41 24.51 -6.24
C ASP A 43 7.13 23.17 -6.50
N VAL A 44 6.49 22.06 -6.13
CA VAL A 44 7.06 20.73 -6.26
C VAL A 44 6.87 20.24 -7.68
N SER A 45 7.98 19.90 -8.34
CA SER A 45 8.00 19.36 -9.70
C SER A 45 8.95 18.17 -9.78
N PHE A 46 8.47 17.09 -10.38
CA PHE A 46 9.29 15.91 -10.69
C PHE A 46 8.58 15.02 -11.71
N MET A 47 9.32 14.08 -12.25
CA MET A 47 8.80 13.07 -13.17
C MET A 47 9.28 11.68 -12.71
N ILE A 48 8.43 10.69 -12.83
CA ILE A 48 8.77 9.28 -12.59
C ILE A 48 8.62 8.52 -13.88
N ARG A 49 9.67 7.78 -14.24
CA ARG A 49 9.75 6.90 -15.41
C ARG A 49 9.53 5.45 -15.02
N PRO A 50 9.25 4.57 -15.98
CA PRO A 50 9.11 3.14 -15.73
C PRO A 50 10.34 2.55 -14.99
N HIS A 51 10.09 1.64 -14.05
CA HIS A 51 11.10 0.93 -13.27
C HIS A 51 11.91 1.80 -12.30
N GLU A 52 11.58 3.07 -12.15
CA GLU A 52 12.19 3.91 -11.13
C GLU A 52 11.62 3.63 -9.74
N LYS A 53 12.51 3.65 -8.75
CA LYS A 53 12.17 3.65 -7.33
C LYS A 53 12.54 5.01 -6.76
N VAL A 54 11.56 5.76 -6.30
CA VAL A 54 11.75 7.12 -5.80
C VAL A 54 11.42 7.15 -4.32
N ALA A 55 12.34 7.68 -3.53
CA ALA A 55 12.13 7.90 -2.10
C ALA A 55 12.01 9.41 -1.81
N PHE A 56 10.95 9.78 -1.11
CA PHE A 56 10.77 11.13 -0.61
C PHE A 56 11.32 11.21 0.80
N VAL A 57 12.47 11.87 0.95
CA VAL A 57 13.16 12.01 2.21
C VAL A 57 13.01 13.42 2.75
N GLY A 58 12.83 13.56 4.05
CA GLY A 58 12.69 14.85 4.71
C GLY A 58 12.14 14.70 6.12
N LYS A 59 12.27 15.77 6.91
CA LYS A 59 11.75 15.78 8.29
C LYS A 59 10.26 16.10 8.37
N ASP A 60 9.67 16.64 7.29
CA ASP A 60 8.27 17.05 7.25
C ASP A 60 7.39 15.92 6.70
N GLU A 61 6.87 15.13 7.63
CA GLU A 61 5.92 14.05 7.31
C GLU A 61 4.60 14.57 6.72
N ILE A 62 4.19 15.76 7.14
CA ILE A 62 2.94 16.38 6.66
C ILE A 62 3.06 16.71 5.18
N ALA A 63 4.22 17.24 4.74
CA ALA A 63 4.46 17.53 3.33
C ALA A 63 4.37 16.27 2.48
N ARG A 64 4.98 15.18 2.91
CA ARG A 64 4.97 13.89 2.19
C ARG A 64 3.56 13.29 2.11
N THR A 65 2.87 13.20 3.23
CA THR A 65 1.50 12.68 3.27
C THR A 65 0.56 13.55 2.44
N THR A 66 0.69 14.87 2.51
CA THR A 66 -0.10 15.81 1.70
C THR A 66 0.13 15.58 0.21
N LEU A 67 1.39 15.42 -0.22
CA LEU A 67 1.70 15.13 -1.62
C LEU A 67 1.04 13.82 -2.07
N PHE A 68 1.14 12.77 -1.28
CA PHE A 68 0.52 11.49 -1.62
C PHE A 68 -1.00 11.55 -1.70
N GLN A 69 -1.65 12.28 -0.79
CA GLN A 69 -3.10 12.51 -0.85
C GLN A 69 -3.51 13.27 -2.12
N ILE A 70 -2.73 14.26 -2.54
CA ILE A 70 -2.97 14.97 -3.81
C ILE A 70 -2.84 13.99 -5.00
N LEU A 71 -1.78 13.21 -5.04
CA LEU A 71 -1.53 12.25 -6.13
C LEU A 71 -2.59 11.15 -6.20
N MET A 72 -3.20 10.80 -5.08
CA MET A 72 -4.31 9.83 -5.01
C MET A 72 -5.69 10.45 -5.27
N GLY A 73 -5.74 11.76 -5.50
CA GLY A 73 -7.01 12.46 -5.74
C GLY A 73 -7.87 12.72 -4.52
N GLU A 74 -7.32 12.53 -3.32
CA GLU A 74 -8.03 12.76 -2.05
C GLU A 74 -8.02 14.24 -1.63
N LEU A 75 -7.09 15.02 -2.17
CA LEU A 75 -6.88 16.42 -1.86
C LEU A 75 -6.52 17.21 -3.13
N GLU A 76 -7.14 18.38 -3.31
CA GLU A 76 -6.81 19.25 -4.43
C GLU A 76 -5.57 20.11 -4.12
N PRO A 77 -4.64 20.30 -5.06
CA PRO A 77 -3.55 21.26 -4.91
C PRO A 77 -4.09 22.68 -4.99
N ASP A 78 -3.40 23.64 -4.36
CA ASP A 78 -3.72 25.06 -4.50
C ASP A 78 -3.18 25.62 -5.82
N GLU A 79 -2.03 25.13 -6.25
CA GLU A 79 -1.39 25.47 -7.52
C GLU A 79 -0.74 24.22 -8.13
N GLY A 80 -0.52 24.27 -9.42
CA GLY A 80 0.13 23.22 -10.16
C GLY A 80 -0.81 22.08 -10.57
N SER A 81 -0.22 21.07 -11.17
CA SER A 81 -0.96 19.92 -11.69
C SER A 81 -0.11 18.65 -11.65
N PHE A 82 -0.78 17.52 -11.79
CA PHE A 82 -0.11 16.24 -11.97
C PHE A 82 -0.87 15.39 -12.99
N LYS A 83 -0.16 14.47 -13.61
CA LYS A 83 -0.74 13.55 -14.57
C LYS A 83 -0.13 12.16 -14.40
N TRP A 84 -0.99 11.18 -14.19
CA TRP A 84 -0.63 9.77 -14.28
C TRP A 84 -0.62 9.29 -15.72
N GLY A 85 0.28 8.39 -16.06
CA GLY A 85 0.27 7.71 -17.35
C GLY A 85 -1.03 6.92 -17.55
N ILE A 86 -1.49 6.81 -18.79
CA ILE A 86 -2.77 6.16 -19.15
C ILE A 86 -2.85 4.72 -18.68
N THR A 87 -1.71 4.02 -18.63
CA THR A 87 -1.64 2.61 -18.25
C THR A 87 -1.38 2.38 -16.77
N THR A 88 -1.28 3.44 -15.96
CA THR A 88 -1.00 3.32 -14.55
C THR A 88 -2.20 2.84 -13.75
N LYS A 89 -1.95 1.92 -12.84
CA LYS A 89 -2.88 1.47 -11.82
C LYS A 89 -2.16 1.54 -10.47
N THR A 90 -2.60 2.44 -9.62
CA THR A 90 -1.93 2.73 -8.36
C THR A 90 -2.47 1.88 -7.22
N ALA A 91 -1.60 1.52 -6.29
CA ALA A 91 -1.96 1.05 -4.95
C ALA A 91 -1.27 1.92 -3.91
N TYR A 92 -1.99 2.30 -2.89
CA TYR A 92 -1.54 3.20 -1.84
C TYR A 92 -1.53 2.52 -0.49
N PHE A 93 -0.40 2.60 0.20
CA PHE A 93 -0.26 2.19 1.59
C PHE A 93 -0.19 3.47 2.45
N PRO A 94 -1.29 3.86 3.12
CA PRO A 94 -1.34 5.09 3.90
C PRO A 94 -0.51 4.96 5.19
N LYS A 95 -0.03 6.09 5.70
CA LYS A 95 0.64 6.16 7.00
C LYS A 95 -0.29 5.72 8.14
N ASP A 96 -1.54 6.15 8.11
CA ASP A 96 -2.58 5.76 9.04
C ASP A 96 -3.59 4.84 8.35
N ASN A 97 -3.67 3.61 8.81
CA ASN A 97 -4.60 2.61 8.30
C ASN A 97 -5.79 2.36 9.24
N THR A 98 -5.98 3.20 10.25
CA THR A 98 -7.00 3.02 11.29
C THR A 98 -8.40 2.87 10.72
N GLU A 99 -8.75 3.67 9.71
CA GLU A 99 -10.08 3.64 9.07
C GLU A 99 -10.44 2.28 8.46
N TYR A 100 -9.45 1.49 8.06
CA TYR A 100 -9.68 0.17 7.46
C TYR A 100 -10.01 -0.91 8.49
N PHE A 101 -9.64 -0.72 9.75
CA PHE A 101 -9.66 -1.76 10.77
C PHE A 101 -10.48 -1.42 12.01
N GLU A 102 -10.48 -0.16 12.47
CA GLU A 102 -11.12 0.20 13.72
C GLU A 102 -12.61 -0.12 13.74
N GLY A 103 -13.02 -0.91 14.75
CA GLY A 103 -14.40 -1.34 14.90
C GLY A 103 -14.92 -2.29 13.82
N ASN A 104 -14.07 -2.74 12.91
CA ASN A 104 -14.46 -3.64 11.82
C ASN A 104 -14.60 -5.07 12.35
N LYS A 105 -15.80 -5.64 12.21
CA LYS A 105 -16.14 -7.00 12.66
C LYS A 105 -16.10 -8.05 11.57
N ASP A 106 -15.80 -7.65 10.33
CA ASP A 106 -15.67 -8.58 9.23
C ASP A 106 -14.49 -9.54 9.47
N SER A 107 -14.65 -10.79 9.08
CA SER A 107 -13.50 -11.70 8.98
C SER A 107 -12.51 -11.18 7.96
N LEU A 108 -11.24 -11.61 8.01
CA LEU A 108 -10.25 -11.20 7.01
C LEU A 108 -10.67 -11.57 5.59
N ILE A 109 -11.39 -12.66 5.43
CA ILE A 109 -11.94 -13.08 4.13
C ILE A 109 -12.94 -12.03 3.63
N GLU A 110 -13.91 -11.64 4.47
CA GLU A 110 -14.91 -10.64 4.09
C GLU A 110 -14.31 -9.25 3.92
N TRP A 111 -13.32 -8.91 4.73
CA TRP A 111 -12.59 -7.64 4.61
C TRP A 111 -11.85 -7.50 3.28
N LEU A 112 -11.24 -8.59 2.79
CA LEU A 112 -10.51 -8.61 1.52
C LEU A 112 -11.41 -8.76 0.30
N ARG A 113 -12.56 -9.39 0.43
CA ARG A 113 -13.45 -9.73 -0.70
C ARG A 113 -13.76 -8.55 -1.63
N PRO A 114 -14.08 -7.33 -1.13
CA PRO A 114 -14.35 -6.18 -2.00
C PRO A 114 -13.17 -5.75 -2.88
N PHE A 115 -11.95 -6.13 -2.50
CA PHE A 115 -10.72 -5.77 -3.21
C PHE A 115 -10.28 -6.84 -4.22
N ALA A 116 -10.95 -7.99 -4.23
CA ALA A 116 -10.65 -9.06 -5.17
C ALA A 116 -11.14 -8.71 -6.57
N LYS A 117 -10.42 -9.21 -7.58
CA LYS A 117 -10.82 -9.08 -8.98
C LYS A 117 -12.07 -9.89 -9.26
N GLU A 118 -12.78 -9.51 -10.30
CA GLU A 118 -13.90 -10.32 -10.81
C GLU A 118 -13.43 -11.74 -11.14
N GLY A 119 -14.16 -12.73 -10.65
CA GLY A 119 -13.80 -14.16 -10.80
C GLY A 119 -12.81 -14.69 -9.76
N GLU A 120 -12.22 -13.86 -8.91
CA GLU A 120 -11.29 -14.23 -7.83
C GLU A 120 -11.86 -13.92 -6.44
N GLN A 121 -13.18 -13.86 -6.30
CA GLN A 121 -13.87 -13.46 -5.06
C GLN A 121 -14.28 -14.66 -4.17
N TYR A 122 -13.94 -15.88 -4.57
CA TYR A 122 -14.25 -17.06 -3.78
C TYR A 122 -13.36 -17.16 -2.54
N ASP A 123 -13.91 -17.77 -1.49
CA ASP A 123 -13.17 -17.98 -0.22
C ASP A 123 -11.82 -18.66 -0.43
N SER A 124 -11.74 -19.62 -1.35
CA SER A 124 -10.49 -20.32 -1.68
C SER A 124 -9.41 -19.39 -2.23
N ASP A 125 -9.79 -18.43 -3.07
CA ASP A 125 -8.86 -17.47 -3.68
C ASP A 125 -8.32 -16.51 -2.61
N ILE A 126 -9.23 -15.99 -1.79
CA ILE A 126 -8.86 -15.06 -0.71
C ILE A 126 -8.01 -15.74 0.36
N ARG A 127 -8.33 -16.98 0.72
CA ARG A 127 -7.50 -17.80 1.61
C ARG A 127 -6.11 -18.05 1.04
N GLY A 128 -6.01 -18.23 -0.29
CA GLY A 128 -4.73 -18.35 -0.98
C GLY A 128 -3.86 -17.10 -0.82
N TRP A 129 -4.44 -15.92 -0.96
CA TRP A 129 -3.75 -14.64 -0.72
C TRP A 129 -3.33 -14.47 0.74
N LEU A 130 -4.23 -14.74 1.68
CA LEU A 130 -3.94 -14.69 3.11
C LEU A 130 -2.82 -15.66 3.51
N GLY A 131 -2.80 -16.85 2.94
CA GLY A 131 -1.75 -17.84 3.18
C GLY A 131 -0.36 -17.35 2.78
N ARG A 132 -0.24 -16.59 1.70
CA ARG A 132 1.03 -15.96 1.29
C ARG A 132 1.55 -14.98 2.34
N MET A 133 0.64 -14.33 3.06
CA MET A 133 0.96 -13.40 4.15
C MET A 133 1.02 -14.07 5.52
N LEU A 134 1.15 -15.40 5.55
CA LEU A 134 1.29 -16.23 6.75
C LEU A 134 0.08 -16.22 7.69
N PHE A 135 -1.11 -15.96 7.19
CA PHE A 135 -2.33 -16.21 7.94
C PHE A 135 -2.75 -17.67 7.78
N SER A 136 -2.86 -18.39 8.89
CA SER A 136 -3.35 -19.76 8.90
C SER A 136 -4.86 -19.85 8.58
N GLY A 137 -5.36 -21.06 8.36
CA GLY A 137 -6.77 -21.26 8.03
C GLY A 137 -7.76 -20.65 9.01
N GLU A 138 -7.49 -20.74 10.32
CA GLU A 138 -8.34 -20.17 11.38
C GLU A 138 -8.14 -18.65 11.52
N GLU A 139 -6.92 -18.16 11.29
CA GLU A 139 -6.62 -16.73 11.36
C GLU A 139 -7.36 -15.94 10.28
N ALA A 140 -7.70 -16.56 9.16
CA ALA A 140 -8.54 -15.95 8.12
C ALA A 140 -9.95 -15.59 8.61
N LEU A 141 -10.40 -16.18 9.72
CA LEU A 141 -11.70 -15.91 10.34
C LEU A 141 -11.63 -14.87 11.47
N LYS A 142 -10.45 -14.38 11.81
CA LYS A 142 -10.32 -13.27 12.78
C LYS A 142 -11.04 -12.04 12.28
N GLU A 143 -11.64 -11.29 13.20
CA GLU A 143 -12.19 -9.96 12.91
C GLU A 143 -11.06 -8.98 12.58
N ALA A 144 -11.23 -8.17 11.56
CA ALA A 144 -10.23 -7.20 11.13
C ALA A 144 -9.88 -6.18 12.22
N GLY A 145 -10.85 -5.83 13.07
CA GLY A 145 -10.67 -4.87 14.15
C GLY A 145 -9.79 -5.33 15.32
N VAL A 146 -9.53 -6.64 15.47
CA VAL A 146 -8.74 -7.18 16.58
C VAL A 146 -7.30 -7.50 16.22
N LEU A 147 -6.88 -7.19 15.01
CA LEU A 147 -5.54 -7.49 14.51
C LEU A 147 -4.46 -6.67 15.24
N SER A 148 -3.28 -7.27 15.40
CA SER A 148 -2.07 -6.55 15.80
C SER A 148 -1.59 -5.59 14.70
N GLY A 149 -0.69 -4.64 15.04
CA GLY A 149 -0.11 -3.72 14.06
C GLY A 149 0.54 -4.43 12.88
N GLY A 150 1.34 -5.46 13.14
CA GLY A 150 1.99 -6.25 12.08
C GLY A 150 1.00 -7.05 11.23
N GLU A 151 -0.06 -7.60 11.84
CA GLU A 151 -1.13 -8.28 11.12
C GLU A 151 -1.89 -7.31 10.21
N LYS A 152 -2.19 -6.08 10.68
CA LYS A 152 -2.81 -5.03 9.86
C LYS A 152 -1.95 -4.68 8.65
N VAL A 153 -0.64 -4.53 8.82
CA VAL A 153 0.29 -4.28 7.71
C VAL A 153 0.24 -5.41 6.69
N ARG A 154 0.28 -6.67 7.15
CA ARG A 154 0.19 -7.83 6.25
C ARG A 154 -1.13 -7.87 5.50
N CYS A 155 -2.24 -7.50 6.12
CA CYS A 155 -3.54 -7.38 5.45
C CYS A 155 -3.54 -6.28 4.39
N MET A 156 -2.96 -5.11 4.68
CA MET A 156 -2.84 -4.02 3.71
C MET A 156 -1.98 -4.42 2.51
N LEU A 157 -0.86 -5.11 2.74
CA LEU A 157 -0.02 -5.63 1.66
C LEU A 157 -0.76 -6.68 0.83
N CYS A 158 -1.54 -7.54 1.47
CA CYS A 158 -2.38 -8.52 0.79
C CYS A 158 -3.39 -7.83 -0.15
N LYS A 159 -4.10 -6.82 0.34
CA LYS A 159 -5.00 -5.98 -0.46
C LYS A 159 -4.29 -5.37 -1.66
N MET A 160 -3.09 -4.82 -1.47
CA MET A 160 -2.32 -4.21 -2.56
C MET A 160 -1.87 -5.25 -3.60
N MET A 161 -1.41 -6.43 -3.18
CA MET A 161 -1.03 -7.51 -4.09
C MET A 161 -2.23 -7.99 -4.93
N MET A 162 -3.41 -8.11 -4.31
CA MET A 162 -4.64 -8.53 -5.00
C MET A 162 -5.06 -7.53 -6.08
N SER A 163 -4.73 -6.25 -5.94
CA SER A 163 -5.13 -5.19 -6.88
C SER A 163 -4.50 -5.33 -8.26
N GLY A 164 -3.33 -5.99 -8.37
CA GLY A 164 -2.56 -6.05 -9.63
C GLY A 164 -2.00 -4.70 -10.07
N ALA A 165 -1.80 -3.77 -9.14
CA ALA A 165 -1.25 -2.45 -9.40
C ALA A 165 0.16 -2.51 -10.01
N ASN A 166 0.47 -1.56 -10.87
CA ASN A 166 1.79 -1.39 -11.48
C ASN A 166 2.57 -0.19 -10.92
N VAL A 167 1.95 0.59 -10.04
CA VAL A 167 2.59 1.67 -9.26
C VAL A 167 2.18 1.54 -7.81
N MET A 168 3.15 1.56 -6.91
CA MET A 168 2.91 1.52 -5.48
C MET A 168 3.42 2.77 -4.80
N ILE A 169 2.58 3.36 -3.96
CA ILE A 169 2.90 4.49 -3.11
C ILE A 169 2.86 4.00 -1.66
N LEU A 170 3.99 4.09 -0.97
CA LEU A 170 4.14 3.64 0.41
C LEU A 170 4.44 4.84 1.30
N ASP A 171 3.54 5.17 2.21
CA ASP A 171 3.76 6.24 3.20
C ASP A 171 4.16 5.63 4.54
N GLU A 172 5.46 5.60 4.82
CA GLU A 172 6.08 5.04 6.04
C GLU A 172 5.60 3.62 6.41
N PRO A 173 5.71 2.64 5.50
CA PRO A 173 5.23 1.29 5.76
C PRO A 173 5.98 0.59 6.89
N THR A 174 7.16 1.09 7.25
CA THR A 174 8.05 0.46 8.25
C THR A 174 7.66 0.75 9.69
N ASN A 175 6.75 1.67 9.95
CA ASN A 175 6.31 2.04 11.31
C ASN A 175 5.72 0.85 12.11
N HIS A 176 5.24 -0.18 11.44
CA HIS A 176 4.62 -1.37 12.02
C HIS A 176 5.25 -2.68 11.57
N LEU A 177 6.34 -2.60 10.79
CA LEU A 177 7.13 -3.76 10.37
C LEU A 177 8.32 -3.89 11.31
N ASP A 178 8.60 -5.09 11.79
CA ASP A 178 9.87 -5.37 12.44
C ASP A 178 11.00 -5.37 11.41
N LEU A 179 12.23 -5.12 11.87
CA LEU A 179 13.40 -5.05 10.99
C LEU A 179 13.64 -6.36 10.23
N GLU A 180 13.16 -7.48 10.76
CA GLU A 180 13.33 -8.81 10.15
C GLU A 180 12.36 -9.00 8.96
N SER A 181 11.17 -8.40 9.02
CA SER A 181 10.22 -8.43 7.91
C SER A 181 10.63 -7.55 6.72
N ILE A 182 11.57 -6.62 6.93
CA ILE A 182 12.04 -5.70 5.89
C ILE A 182 13.19 -6.31 5.06
N THR A 183 13.92 -7.27 5.62
CA THR A 183 15.10 -7.88 5.00
C THR A 183 14.80 -9.12 4.16
N ALA A 184 13.54 -9.48 4.01
CA ALA A 184 13.10 -10.67 3.27
C ALA A 184 12.82 -10.39 1.77
#